data_17905920b5df25c6f4c21ecdd492d639
#
_entry.id   17905920b5df25c6f4c21ecdd492d639
#
_cell.length_a   1.000
_cell.length_b   1.000
_cell.length_c   1.000
_cell.angle_alpha   90.00
_cell.angle_beta   90.00
_cell.angle_gamma   90.00
#
_symmetry.space_group_name_H-M   'P 1'
#
loop_
_entity.id
_entity.type
_entity.pdbx_description
1 polymer ?
#
loop_
_entity_poly.entity_id
_entity_poly.type
_entity_poly.pdbx_seq_one_letter_code
_entity_poly.pdbx_strand_id
1 'polypeptide(L)'
;MWSNAVSLNTIALELVPPNVERGREQALEDAEKVLRCSAEAGLAGRVRHVMIPGMIEEDGDRPIEMKPKLDVLEFWSMIKPELPGINGLCTQVTAFMDEPALRTRLTELGASGFDGIAFVGVPRTLSDGEGSGVAPTDALS
;
A
#
# COMPACT_ATOMS: atom_id res chain seq x y z
N MET A 1 30.09 8.23 -16.95
CA MET A 1 29.27 9.37 -16.70
C MET A 1 27.95 9.03 -16.11
N TRP A 2 27.85 9.33 -14.90
CA TRP A 2 26.71 8.99 -14.06
C TRP A 2 25.43 9.66 -14.47
N SER A 3 25.48 10.86 -15.03
CA SER A 3 24.31 11.66 -15.39
C SER A 3 23.37 10.99 -16.41
N ASN A 4 23.88 10.07 -17.25
CA ASN A 4 23.08 9.39 -18.25
C ASN A 4 22.70 7.97 -17.85
N ALA A 5 23.42 7.38 -16.86
CA ALA A 5 23.19 6.01 -16.43
C ALA A 5 22.17 5.91 -15.29
N VAL A 6 21.89 6.99 -14.56
CA VAL A 6 21.09 7.01 -13.31
C VAL A 6 19.99 8.06 -13.37
N SER A 7 19.43 8.27 -14.55
CA SER A 7 18.23 9.07 -14.67
C SER A 7 17.07 8.29 -14.05
N LEU A 8 16.72 8.62 -12.82
CA LEU A 8 15.50 8.12 -12.19
C LEU A 8 14.29 8.71 -12.91
N ASN A 9 13.84 8.01 -13.93
CA ASN A 9 12.69 8.45 -14.71
C ASN A 9 11.35 8.11 -14.07
N THR A 10 11.37 7.33 -13.01
CA THR A 10 10.17 6.80 -12.38
C THR A 10 10.19 7.09 -10.89
N ILE A 11 9.12 7.67 -10.41
CA ILE A 11 8.89 7.95 -8.99
C ILE A 11 7.69 7.15 -8.53
N ALA A 12 7.83 6.49 -7.39
CA ALA A 12 6.74 5.88 -6.66
C ALA A 12 6.43 6.75 -5.42
N LEU A 13 5.18 7.09 -5.23
CA LEU A 13 4.72 7.81 -4.05
C LEU A 13 3.96 6.87 -3.13
N GLU A 14 4.22 6.96 -1.85
CA GLU A 14 3.43 6.25 -0.86
C GLU A 14 2.23 7.08 -0.44
N LEU A 15 1.04 6.49 -0.53
CA LEU A 15 -0.20 7.07 -0.03
C LEU A 15 -0.77 6.17 1.06
N VAL A 16 -0.78 6.70 2.27
CA VAL A 16 -1.35 6.00 3.43
C VAL A 16 -2.87 6.14 3.42
N PRO A 17 -3.62 5.04 3.54
CA PRO A 17 -5.08 5.13 3.63
C PRO A 17 -5.52 6.07 4.75
N PRO A 18 -6.48 6.96 4.51
CA PRO A 18 -6.99 7.87 5.54
C PRO A 18 -7.80 7.12 6.59
N ASN A 19 -8.11 7.81 7.69
CA ASN A 19 -9.01 7.31 8.70
C ASN A 19 -10.42 7.09 8.11
N VAL A 20 -11.10 6.05 8.56
CA VAL A 20 -12.46 5.70 8.11
C VAL A 20 -13.43 6.88 8.28
N GLU A 21 -13.27 7.69 9.33
CA GLU A 21 -14.11 8.86 9.59
C GLU A 21 -14.09 9.91 8.48
N ARG A 22 -12.95 10.08 7.82
CA ARG A 22 -12.78 11.04 6.71
C ARG A 22 -12.87 10.38 5.34
N GLY A 23 -12.77 9.09 5.30
CA GLY A 23 -13.00 8.17 4.20
C GLY A 23 -12.75 8.73 2.80
N ARG A 24 -13.82 8.74 2.02
CA ARG A 24 -13.80 9.11 0.60
C ARG A 24 -13.31 10.54 0.35
N GLU A 25 -13.74 11.50 1.13
CA GLU A 25 -13.35 12.90 0.94
C GLU A 25 -11.84 13.07 1.03
N GLN A 26 -11.25 12.56 2.09
CA GLN A 26 -9.80 12.63 2.27
C GLN A 26 -9.04 11.85 1.19
N ALA A 27 -9.57 10.70 0.77
CA ALA A 27 -8.96 9.91 -0.30
C ALA A 27 -8.86 10.70 -1.61
N LEU A 28 -9.93 11.39 -1.98
CA LEU A 28 -9.97 12.19 -3.20
C LEU A 28 -9.07 13.44 -3.09
N GLU A 29 -9.05 14.08 -1.93
CA GLU A 29 -8.12 15.21 -1.67
C GLU A 29 -6.65 14.77 -1.79
N ASP A 30 -6.31 13.60 -1.26
CA ASP A 30 -4.96 13.06 -1.31
C ASP A 30 -4.55 12.76 -2.76
N ALA A 31 -5.43 12.17 -3.55
CA ALA A 31 -5.18 11.90 -4.97
C ALA A 31 -4.97 13.20 -5.76
N GLU A 32 -5.83 14.19 -5.58
CA GLU A 32 -5.70 15.50 -6.22
C GLU A 32 -4.40 16.18 -5.82
N LYS A 33 -4.04 16.12 -4.55
CA LYS A 33 -2.80 16.71 -4.04
C LYS A 33 -1.56 16.08 -4.69
N VAL A 34 -1.56 14.75 -4.87
CA VAL A 34 -0.48 14.05 -5.57
C VAL A 34 -0.32 14.58 -6.98
N LEU A 35 -1.40 14.68 -7.74
CA LEU A 35 -1.37 15.17 -9.12
C LEU A 35 -0.92 16.63 -9.19
N ARG A 36 -1.47 17.48 -8.35
CA ARG A 36 -1.13 18.90 -8.31
C ARG A 36 0.34 19.12 -7.94
N CYS A 37 0.80 18.53 -6.84
CA CYS A 37 2.19 18.71 -6.40
C CYS A 37 3.19 18.12 -7.41
N SER A 38 2.83 17.02 -8.06
CA SER A 38 3.66 16.43 -9.11
C SER A 38 3.79 17.36 -10.32
N ALA A 39 2.69 17.97 -10.73
CA ALA A 39 2.67 18.92 -11.84
C ALA A 39 3.47 20.21 -11.49
N GLU A 40 3.26 20.79 -10.32
CA GLU A 40 3.96 21.96 -9.83
C GLU A 40 5.48 21.75 -9.71
N ALA A 41 5.89 20.55 -9.32
CA ALA A 41 7.29 20.15 -9.24
C ALA A 41 7.91 19.77 -10.59
N GLY A 42 7.15 19.76 -11.68
CA GLY A 42 7.62 19.32 -13.00
C GLY A 42 7.83 17.81 -13.10
N LEU A 43 7.18 17.04 -12.23
CA LEU A 43 7.37 15.58 -12.11
C LEU A 43 6.19 14.76 -12.62
N ALA A 44 5.16 15.39 -13.19
CA ALA A 44 3.94 14.73 -13.61
C ALA A 44 4.16 13.50 -14.52
N GLY A 45 5.11 13.57 -15.45
CA GLY A 45 5.46 12.44 -16.31
C GLY A 45 6.34 11.37 -15.67
N ARG A 46 6.82 11.59 -14.45
CA ARG A 46 7.72 10.69 -13.73
C ARG A 46 7.05 9.94 -12.60
N VAL A 47 5.94 10.44 -12.07
CA VAL A 47 5.15 9.73 -11.06
C VAL A 47 4.37 8.64 -11.76
N ARG A 48 4.86 7.42 -11.69
CA ARG A 48 4.32 6.26 -12.38
C ARG A 48 3.62 5.27 -11.47
N HIS A 49 3.92 5.32 -10.19
CA HIS A 49 3.41 4.36 -9.20
C HIS A 49 2.94 5.06 -7.94
N VAL A 50 1.86 4.55 -7.41
CA VAL A 50 1.40 4.84 -6.04
C VAL A 50 1.48 3.55 -5.26
N MET A 51 2.15 3.58 -4.12
CA MET A 51 2.22 2.46 -3.19
C MET A 51 1.29 2.71 -2.01
N ILE A 52 0.43 1.76 -1.73
CA ILE A 52 -0.50 1.82 -0.61
C ILE A 52 -0.08 0.78 0.42
N PRO A 53 0.40 1.20 1.60
CA PRO A 53 0.82 0.26 2.62
C PRO A 53 -0.36 -0.44 3.26
N GLY A 54 -0.27 -1.76 3.39
CA GLY A 54 -1.17 -2.54 4.23
C GLY A 54 -0.91 -2.18 5.69
N MET A 55 -1.84 -1.48 6.30
CA MET A 55 -1.72 -1.09 7.70
C MET A 55 -2.02 -2.27 8.61
N ILE A 56 -1.18 -2.45 9.62
CA ILE A 56 -1.43 -3.40 10.70
C ILE A 56 -2.15 -2.62 11.79
N GLU A 57 -3.34 -3.06 12.12
CA GLU A 57 -4.01 -2.64 13.35
C GLU A 57 -3.40 -3.47 14.48
N GLU A 58 -2.42 -2.92 15.16
CA GLU A 58 -1.90 -3.51 16.39
C GLU A 58 -2.66 -2.94 17.58
N ASP A 59 -3.37 -3.79 18.27
CA ASP A 59 -3.81 -3.58 19.63
C ASP A 59 -2.57 -3.73 20.53
N GLY A 60 -1.78 -2.70 20.65
CA GLY A 60 -0.57 -2.75 21.44
C GLY A 60 -0.37 -1.51 22.30
N ASP A 61 0.60 -1.57 23.19
CA ASP A 61 1.01 -0.52 24.13
C ASP A 61 1.50 0.77 23.45
N ARG A 62 0.81 1.20 22.41
CA ARG A 62 1.13 2.48 21.78
C ARG A 62 0.46 3.62 22.56
N PRO A 63 1.21 4.66 22.88
CA PRO A 63 0.67 5.80 23.63
C PRO A 63 -0.32 6.66 22.81
N ILE A 64 -0.54 6.30 21.54
CA ILE A 64 -1.45 7.01 20.65
C ILE A 64 -2.51 6.02 20.18
N GLU A 65 -3.76 6.33 20.47
CA GLU A 65 -4.90 5.60 19.95
C GLU A 65 -4.91 5.70 18.42
N MET A 66 -4.68 4.58 17.76
CA MET A 66 -4.71 4.53 16.30
C MET A 66 -6.16 4.38 15.84
N LYS A 67 -6.65 5.40 15.17
CA LYS A 67 -7.96 5.32 14.53
C LYS A 67 -7.92 4.34 13.36
N PRO A 68 -9.00 3.56 13.15
CA PRO A 68 -9.06 2.64 12.04
C PRO A 68 -8.89 3.35 10.70
N LYS A 69 -8.09 2.75 9.83
CA LYS A 69 -7.82 3.22 8.48
C LYS A 69 -8.74 2.53 7.48
N LEU A 70 -8.99 3.18 6.37
CA LEU A 70 -9.63 2.52 5.23
C LEU A 70 -8.81 1.30 4.80
N ASP A 71 -9.50 0.24 4.41
CA ASP A 71 -8.85 -0.89 3.78
C ASP A 71 -8.17 -0.47 2.47
N VAL A 72 -7.03 -1.09 2.16
CA VAL A 72 -6.26 -0.75 0.96
C VAL A 72 -7.05 -0.96 -0.33
N LEU A 73 -7.92 -1.99 -0.37
CA LEU A 73 -8.78 -2.26 -1.54
C LEU A 73 -9.79 -1.15 -1.75
N GLU A 74 -10.45 -0.75 -0.68
CA GLU A 74 -11.43 0.32 -0.70
C GLU A 74 -10.78 1.64 -1.09
N PHE A 75 -9.65 1.97 -0.47
CA PHE A 75 -8.90 3.18 -0.78
C PHE A 75 -8.47 3.23 -2.26
N TRP A 76 -7.87 2.15 -2.76
CA TRP A 76 -7.46 2.08 -4.17
C TRP A 76 -8.65 2.23 -5.12
N SER A 77 -9.79 1.61 -4.82
CA SER A 77 -10.99 1.74 -5.65
C SER A 77 -11.48 3.18 -5.76
N MET A 78 -11.30 3.97 -4.72
CA MET A 78 -11.69 5.38 -4.70
C MET A 78 -10.75 6.27 -5.51
N ILE A 79 -9.44 6.06 -5.39
CA ILE A 79 -8.44 6.94 -5.99
C ILE A 79 -8.00 6.55 -7.39
N LYS A 80 -8.13 5.28 -7.76
CA LYS A 80 -7.71 4.79 -9.08
C LYS A 80 -8.30 5.57 -10.26
N PRO A 81 -9.60 5.91 -10.28
CA PRO A 81 -10.16 6.70 -11.36
C PRO A 81 -9.57 8.10 -11.50
N GLU A 82 -9.06 8.66 -10.40
CA GLU A 82 -8.47 9.99 -10.34
C GLU A 82 -6.98 10.00 -10.73
N LEU A 83 -6.38 8.82 -10.90
CA LEU A 83 -4.95 8.64 -11.17
C LEU A 83 -4.71 7.89 -12.50
N PRO A 84 -5.20 8.40 -13.63
CA PRO A 84 -5.07 7.71 -14.91
C PRO A 84 -3.59 7.55 -15.30
N GLY A 85 -3.23 6.35 -15.75
CA GLY A 85 -1.86 6.03 -16.16
C GLY A 85 -0.87 5.79 -15.02
N ILE A 86 -1.33 5.80 -13.77
CA ILE A 86 -0.52 5.52 -12.59
C ILE A 86 -0.82 4.12 -12.09
N ASN A 87 0.22 3.34 -11.88
CA ASN A 87 0.11 1.97 -11.38
C ASN A 87 -0.09 1.96 -9.87
N GLY A 88 -1.01 1.14 -9.39
CA GLY A 88 -1.22 0.90 -7.98
C GLY A 88 -0.44 -0.32 -7.48
N LEU A 89 0.36 -0.10 -6.47
CA LEU A 89 1.08 -1.14 -5.76
C LEU A 89 0.57 -1.18 -4.32
N CYS A 90 0.44 -2.35 -3.74
CA CYS A 90 0.13 -2.45 -2.32
C CYS A 90 1.13 -3.35 -1.60
N THR A 91 1.25 -3.14 -0.30
CA THR A 91 1.99 -4.07 0.55
C THR A 91 1.00 -4.94 1.33
N GLN A 92 1.31 -6.20 1.49
CA GLN A 92 0.54 -7.14 2.28
C GLN A 92 1.44 -7.74 3.36
N VAL A 93 1.07 -7.50 4.60
CA VAL A 93 1.78 -8.11 5.73
C VAL A 93 1.25 -9.52 5.94
N THR A 94 2.15 -10.49 5.96
CA THR A 94 1.79 -11.91 6.08
C THR A 94 1.91 -12.47 7.49
N ALA A 95 2.57 -11.73 8.38
CA ALA A 95 2.94 -12.21 9.72
C ALA A 95 1.76 -12.61 10.62
N PHE A 96 0.60 -12.00 10.40
CA PHE A 96 -0.57 -12.18 11.27
C PHE A 96 -1.74 -12.90 10.56
N MET A 97 -1.48 -13.47 9.40
CA MET A 97 -2.49 -14.18 8.62
C MET A 97 -2.19 -15.67 8.60
N ASP A 98 -3.19 -16.50 8.82
CA ASP A 98 -3.10 -17.90 8.50
C ASP A 98 -3.21 -18.13 6.98
N GLU A 99 -2.91 -19.33 6.53
CA GLU A 99 -2.92 -19.63 5.09
C GLU A 99 -4.28 -19.43 4.42
N PRO A 100 -5.41 -19.86 5.00
CA PRO A 100 -6.73 -19.62 4.41
C PRO A 100 -7.06 -18.14 4.28
N ALA A 101 -6.78 -17.34 5.31
CA ALA A 101 -7.00 -15.89 5.30
C ALA A 101 -6.15 -15.21 4.24
N LEU A 102 -4.88 -15.62 4.12
CA LEU A 102 -3.99 -15.09 3.10
C LEU A 102 -4.47 -15.44 1.68
N ARG A 103 -4.93 -16.66 1.43
CA ARG A 103 -5.48 -17.05 0.13
C ARG A 103 -6.69 -16.22 -0.25
N THR A 104 -7.60 -16.00 0.69
CA THR A 104 -8.76 -15.13 0.49
C THR A 104 -8.32 -13.72 0.14
N ARG A 105 -7.41 -13.16 0.92
CA ARG A 105 -6.88 -11.81 0.70
C ARG A 105 -6.20 -11.64 -0.67
N LEU A 106 -5.41 -12.62 -1.08
CA LEU A 106 -4.76 -12.59 -2.40
C LEU A 106 -5.76 -12.62 -3.55
N THR A 107 -6.84 -13.35 -3.40
CA THR A 107 -7.94 -13.38 -4.38
C THR A 107 -8.60 -12.00 -4.49
N GLU A 108 -8.90 -11.37 -3.37
CA GLU A 108 -9.45 -10.01 -3.32
C GLU A 108 -8.51 -8.99 -3.96
N LEU A 109 -7.23 -9.04 -3.62
CA LEU A 109 -6.20 -8.14 -4.17
C LEU A 109 -6.04 -8.34 -5.68
N GLY A 110 -6.05 -9.59 -6.14
CA GLY A 110 -5.96 -9.91 -7.57
C GLY A 110 -7.15 -9.38 -8.37
N ALA A 111 -8.33 -9.31 -7.77
CA ALA A 111 -9.54 -8.78 -8.40
C ALA A 111 -9.66 -7.24 -8.32
N SER A 112 -8.85 -6.59 -7.49
CA SER A 112 -9.00 -5.16 -7.18
C SER A 112 -8.43 -4.19 -8.21
N GLY A 113 -7.66 -4.70 -9.18
CA GLY A 113 -6.99 -3.88 -10.17
C GLY A 113 -5.69 -3.24 -9.71
N PHE A 114 -5.08 -3.72 -8.64
CA PHE A 114 -3.68 -3.43 -8.33
C PHE A 114 -2.77 -4.03 -9.39
N ASP A 115 -1.71 -3.30 -9.73
CA ASP A 115 -0.72 -3.73 -10.73
C ASP A 115 0.40 -4.57 -10.11
N GLY A 116 0.61 -4.44 -8.80
CA GLY A 116 1.60 -5.22 -8.09
C GLY A 116 1.35 -5.29 -6.59
N ILE A 117 1.87 -6.33 -5.98
CA ILE A 117 1.75 -6.59 -4.55
C ILE A 117 3.14 -6.91 -4.00
N ALA A 118 3.54 -6.21 -2.96
CA ALA A 118 4.75 -6.52 -2.20
C ALA A 118 4.38 -7.22 -0.89
N PHE A 119 4.90 -8.39 -0.67
CA PHE A 119 4.71 -9.12 0.58
C PHE A 119 5.73 -8.68 1.61
N VAL A 120 5.26 -8.35 2.80
CA VAL A 120 6.08 -7.91 3.91
C VAL A 120 6.04 -8.97 5.00
N GLY A 121 7.19 -9.59 5.23
CA GLY A 121 7.38 -10.51 6.34
C GLY A 121 7.86 -9.78 7.59
N VAL A 122 7.66 -10.41 8.73
CA VAL A 122 8.18 -9.93 10.01
C VAL A 122 9.33 -10.84 10.44
N PRO A 123 10.43 -10.30 10.99
CA PRO A 123 11.51 -11.12 11.52
C PRO A 123 10.98 -12.16 12.50
N ARG A 124 11.51 -13.39 12.44
CA ARG A 124 11.09 -14.49 13.32
C ARG A 124 11.15 -14.14 14.80
N THR A 125 12.11 -13.33 15.20
CA THR A 125 12.25 -12.87 16.59
C THR A 125 11.06 -12.07 17.11
N LEU A 126 10.27 -11.47 16.23
CA LEU A 126 9.04 -10.75 16.58
C LEU A 126 7.79 -11.61 16.40
N SER A 127 7.86 -12.67 15.62
CA SER A 127 6.74 -13.55 15.32
C SER A 127 6.70 -14.82 16.17
N ASP A 128 7.81 -15.18 16.83
CA ASP A 128 7.97 -16.44 17.59
C ASP A 128 6.98 -16.61 18.76
N GLY A 129 6.33 -15.55 19.19
CA GLY A 129 5.30 -15.63 20.23
C GLY A 129 3.88 -15.90 19.73
N GLU A 130 3.60 -15.74 18.44
CA GLU A 130 2.23 -15.74 17.91
C GLU A 130 1.95 -16.80 16.84
N GLY A 131 2.95 -17.45 16.32
CA GLY A 131 2.93 -18.75 15.66
C GLY A 131 2.10 -18.97 14.40
N SER A 132 1.42 -17.97 13.85
CA SER A 132 0.48 -18.17 12.73
C SER A 132 0.82 -17.43 11.43
N GLY A 133 1.92 -16.68 11.41
CA GLY A 133 2.30 -15.90 10.23
C GLY A 133 2.84 -16.77 9.09
N VAL A 134 2.50 -16.39 7.87
CA VAL A 134 2.99 -17.01 6.63
C VAL A 134 4.20 -16.23 6.13
N ALA A 135 5.29 -16.92 5.79
CA ALA A 135 6.44 -16.28 5.19
C ALA A 135 6.12 -15.77 3.77
N PRO A 136 6.71 -14.65 3.32
CA PRO A 136 6.44 -14.10 1.99
C PRO A 136 6.70 -15.09 0.85
N THR A 137 7.72 -15.93 0.99
CA THR A 137 8.04 -16.97 0.00
C THR A 137 7.00 -18.08 -0.06
N ASP A 138 6.33 -18.37 1.04
CA ASP A 138 5.27 -19.37 1.10
C ASP A 138 3.98 -18.87 0.47
N ALA A 139 3.74 -17.57 0.49
CA ALA A 139 2.58 -16.93 -0.13
C ALA A 139 2.58 -17.04 -1.66
N LEU A 140 3.76 -17.22 -2.28
CA LEU A 140 3.92 -17.33 -3.72
C LEU A 140 3.89 -18.78 -4.24
N SER A 141 3.87 -19.73 -3.34
CA SER A 141 3.79 -21.16 -3.69
C SER A 141 2.31 -21.66 -3.72
#